data_4807216f826bb566528dcdc282defb46
#
_entry.id   4807216f826bb566528dcdc282defb46
#
_cell.length_a   1.000
_cell.length_b   1.000
_cell.length_c   1.000
_cell.angle_alpha   90.00
_cell.angle_beta   90.00
_cell.angle_gamma   90.00
#
_symmetry.space_group_name_H-M   'P 1'
#
loop_
_entity.id
_entity.type
_entity.pdbx_description
1 polymer ?
#
loop_
_entity_poly.entity_id
_entity_poly.type
_entity_poly.pdbx_seq_one_letter_code
_entity_poly.pdbx_strand_id
1 'polypeptide(L)'
;DVSFLVCNTDKQALNRSSISAKLQLGPGLGAGGRPEVAQEYAVQNRDRIREALNDGTKMLFLTAGMGGGTGTGASAVVAEVAKEMDILTVGIVTIPFEFEGVKKIKKAMTGVAQLAEHVDAILVINNEKLRQIYPDFNFMNAFSKSDDVVANAARSIAEIITVPGYINTDFADVYNTLKNGNVAIMSVGVANGENRITQAIHEA
;
A
#
# COMPACT_ATOMS: atom_id res chain seq x y z
N ASP A 1 -11.20 -12.53 8.12
CA ASP A 1 -11.88 -11.69 7.10
C ASP A 1 -11.04 -10.47 6.77
N VAL A 2 -11.12 -10.01 5.52
CA VAL A 2 -10.43 -8.78 5.05
C VAL A 2 -11.50 -7.72 4.76
N SER A 3 -11.39 -6.57 5.40
CA SER A 3 -12.25 -5.41 5.15
C SER A 3 -11.48 -4.37 4.32
N PHE A 4 -12.22 -3.55 3.55
CA PHE A 4 -11.66 -2.52 2.70
C PHE A 4 -12.20 -1.16 3.10
N LEU A 5 -11.31 -0.19 3.27
CA LEU A 5 -11.62 1.22 3.53
C LEU A 5 -10.95 2.10 2.48
N VAL A 6 -11.69 2.96 1.83
CA VAL A 6 -11.14 3.95 0.90
C VAL A 6 -11.11 5.33 1.54
N CYS A 7 -9.92 5.92 1.61
CA CYS A 7 -9.72 7.28 2.10
C CYS A 7 -9.34 8.20 0.94
N ASN A 8 -9.96 9.37 0.85
CA ASN A 8 -9.56 10.38 -0.13
C ASN A 8 -9.94 11.80 0.33
N THR A 9 -9.20 12.79 -0.17
CA THR A 9 -9.53 14.22 -0.03
C THR A 9 -10.50 14.69 -1.12
N ASP A 10 -10.71 13.90 -2.18
CA ASP A 10 -11.63 14.17 -3.28
C ASP A 10 -12.92 13.34 -3.12
N LYS A 11 -14.04 14.02 -2.88
CA LYS A 11 -15.36 13.40 -2.73
C LYS A 11 -15.84 12.72 -4.01
N GLN A 12 -15.52 13.25 -5.19
CA GLN A 12 -15.93 12.63 -6.45
C GLN A 12 -15.22 11.29 -6.68
N ALA A 13 -13.92 11.24 -6.37
CA ALA A 13 -13.15 10.00 -6.42
C ALA A 13 -13.70 8.95 -5.44
N LEU A 14 -14.04 9.36 -4.21
CA LEU A 14 -14.68 8.46 -3.24
C LEU A 14 -16.03 7.92 -3.74
N ASN A 15 -16.85 8.77 -4.36
CA ASN A 15 -18.16 8.35 -4.86
C ASN A 15 -18.09 7.35 -6.02
N ARG A 16 -17.01 7.40 -6.82
CA ARG A 16 -16.78 6.45 -7.92
C ARG A 16 -16.29 5.08 -7.44
N SER A 17 -15.77 5.00 -6.23
CA SER A 17 -15.31 3.71 -5.68
C SER A 17 -16.50 2.80 -5.40
N SER A 18 -16.35 1.51 -5.73
CA SER A 18 -17.28 0.43 -5.41
C SER A 18 -17.23 0.00 -3.94
N ILE A 19 -16.17 0.38 -3.22
CA ILE A 19 -16.01 0.05 -1.80
C ILE A 19 -17.01 0.86 -0.98
N SER A 20 -17.74 0.18 -0.09
CA SER A 20 -18.80 0.78 0.72
C SER A 20 -18.26 1.64 1.86
N ALA A 21 -17.20 1.19 2.53
CA ALA A 21 -16.57 1.94 3.61
C ALA A 21 -15.68 3.05 3.03
N LYS A 22 -16.06 4.30 3.28
CA LYS A 22 -15.42 5.48 2.71
C LYS A 22 -15.13 6.51 3.79
N LEU A 23 -13.91 7.01 3.81
CA LEU A 23 -13.50 8.09 4.69
C LEU A 23 -13.06 9.31 3.87
N GLN A 24 -13.86 10.36 3.90
CA GLN A 24 -13.50 11.64 3.30
C GLN A 24 -12.62 12.42 4.27
N LEU A 25 -11.45 12.84 3.79
CA LEU A 25 -10.52 13.73 4.49
C LEU A 25 -10.70 15.16 3.97
N GLY A 26 -11.00 16.09 4.89
CA GLY A 26 -11.22 17.49 4.56
C GLY A 26 -12.52 17.78 3.78
N PRO A 27 -12.59 18.91 3.06
CA PRO A 27 -13.82 19.43 2.46
C PRO A 27 -14.32 18.68 1.22
N GLY A 28 -13.53 17.73 0.68
CA GLY A 28 -13.91 16.95 -0.49
C GLY A 28 -13.50 17.53 -1.84
N LEU A 29 -12.70 18.60 -1.86
CA LEU A 29 -12.25 19.30 -3.08
C LEU A 29 -10.91 18.77 -3.60
N GLY A 30 -10.37 17.72 -2.97
CA GLY A 30 -9.03 17.23 -3.26
C GLY A 30 -7.92 18.07 -2.61
N ALA A 31 -6.69 17.57 -2.66
CA ALA A 31 -5.50 18.27 -2.13
C ALA A 31 -4.72 19.06 -3.20
N GLY A 32 -5.18 19.08 -4.46
CA GLY A 32 -4.53 19.81 -5.55
C GLY A 32 -3.08 19.41 -5.83
N GLY A 33 -2.73 18.12 -5.61
CA GLY A 33 -1.38 17.61 -5.76
C GLY A 33 -0.38 18.13 -4.71
N ARG A 34 -0.87 18.65 -3.58
CA ARG A 34 -0.07 19.17 -2.46
C ARG A 34 -0.14 18.23 -1.26
N PRO A 35 0.95 17.50 -0.95
CA PRO A 35 0.98 16.55 0.17
C PRO A 35 0.70 17.21 1.52
N GLU A 36 1.22 18.42 1.76
CA GLU A 36 1.05 19.19 2.98
C GLU A 36 -0.43 19.47 3.30
N VAL A 37 -1.24 19.74 2.28
CA VAL A 37 -2.69 19.96 2.43
C VAL A 37 -3.41 18.67 2.82
N ALA A 38 -3.04 17.56 2.17
CA ALA A 38 -3.61 16.26 2.50
C ALA A 38 -3.21 15.77 3.88
N GLN A 39 -1.98 16.05 4.30
CA GLN A 39 -1.48 15.77 5.64
C GLN A 39 -2.28 16.55 6.68
N GLU A 40 -2.50 17.86 6.47
CA GLU A 40 -3.30 18.68 7.36
C GLU A 40 -4.73 18.14 7.48
N TYR A 41 -5.38 17.79 6.37
CA TYR A 41 -6.72 17.19 6.41
C TYR A 41 -6.73 15.84 7.15
N ALA A 42 -5.70 15.02 7.00
CA ALA A 42 -5.60 13.76 7.73
C ALA A 42 -5.42 13.99 9.24
N VAL A 43 -4.58 14.95 9.62
CA VAL A 43 -4.39 15.34 11.03
C VAL A 43 -5.70 15.83 11.65
N GLN A 44 -6.46 16.68 10.97
CA GLN A 44 -7.77 17.15 11.42
C GLN A 44 -8.82 16.03 11.54
N ASN A 45 -8.62 14.90 10.87
CA ASN A 45 -9.53 13.75 10.88
C ASN A 45 -8.97 12.53 11.63
N ARG A 46 -7.93 12.69 12.48
CA ARG A 46 -7.31 11.57 13.22
C ARG A 46 -8.31 10.73 14.00
N ASP A 47 -9.27 11.35 14.66
CA ASP A 47 -10.29 10.63 15.43
C ASP A 47 -11.20 9.78 14.55
N ARG A 48 -11.57 10.27 13.38
CA ARG A 48 -12.35 9.51 12.40
C ARG A 48 -11.54 8.36 11.79
N ILE A 49 -10.23 8.55 11.57
CA ILE A 49 -9.32 7.47 11.14
C ILE A 49 -9.25 6.41 12.23
N ARG A 50 -9.07 6.81 13.48
CA ARG A 50 -9.05 5.91 14.64
C ARG A 50 -10.35 5.13 14.78
N GLU A 51 -11.49 5.79 14.67
CA GLU A 51 -12.82 5.16 14.71
C GLU A 51 -12.98 4.11 13.60
N ALA A 52 -12.55 4.45 12.38
CA ALA A 52 -12.63 3.54 11.23
C ALA A 52 -11.74 2.31 11.34
N LEU A 53 -10.67 2.37 12.13
CA LEU A 53 -9.75 1.25 12.39
C LEU A 53 -10.08 0.48 13.68
N ASN A 54 -11.03 0.97 14.48
CA ASN A 54 -11.38 0.40 15.79
C ASN A 54 -12.47 -0.68 15.70
N ASP A 55 -12.40 -1.52 14.69
CA ASP A 55 -13.32 -2.65 14.46
C ASP A 55 -12.72 -4.01 14.86
N GLY A 56 -11.64 -3.99 15.63
CA GLY A 56 -10.86 -5.19 16.00
C GLY A 56 -9.74 -5.53 15.03
N THR A 57 -9.45 -4.63 14.09
CA THR A 57 -8.34 -4.76 13.13
C THR A 57 -7.02 -5.01 13.86
N LYS A 58 -6.31 -6.07 13.47
CA LYS A 58 -4.98 -6.44 13.99
C LYS A 58 -3.86 -6.11 13.02
N MET A 59 -4.17 -6.02 11.73
CA MET A 59 -3.23 -5.74 10.67
C MET A 59 -3.83 -4.80 9.64
N LEU A 60 -3.06 -3.82 9.22
CA LEU A 60 -3.43 -2.85 8.19
C LEU A 60 -2.48 -2.96 7.00
N PHE A 61 -3.02 -3.23 5.82
CA PHE A 61 -2.35 -2.96 4.55
C PHE A 61 -2.71 -1.55 4.10
N LEU A 62 -1.75 -0.65 4.16
CA LEU A 62 -1.91 0.72 3.71
C LEU A 62 -1.36 0.85 2.30
N THR A 63 -2.26 1.00 1.32
CA THR A 63 -1.87 1.13 -0.09
C THR A 63 -2.04 2.56 -0.57
N ALA A 64 -1.02 3.10 -1.25
CA ALA A 64 -1.09 4.45 -1.79
C ALA A 64 -0.20 4.63 -3.03
N GLY A 65 -0.72 5.35 -4.02
CA GLY A 65 0.11 5.91 -5.09
C GLY A 65 0.79 7.18 -4.60
N MET A 66 2.12 7.17 -4.57
CA MET A 66 2.93 8.31 -4.15
C MET A 66 3.11 9.33 -5.28
N GLY A 67 3.43 10.58 -4.93
CA GLY A 67 3.68 11.67 -5.88
C GLY A 67 2.48 12.60 -6.09
N GLY A 68 1.28 12.18 -5.70
CA GLY A 68 0.09 13.03 -5.61
C GLY A 68 -0.01 13.80 -4.30
N GLY A 69 -1.18 14.35 -4.01
CA GLY A 69 -1.47 15.01 -2.72
C GLY A 69 -1.88 14.00 -1.64
N THR A 70 -3.01 13.32 -1.86
CA THR A 70 -3.65 12.47 -0.85
C THR A 70 -2.76 11.30 -0.42
N GLY A 71 -2.35 10.44 -1.36
CA GLY A 71 -1.53 9.28 -1.05
C GLY A 71 -0.21 9.65 -0.37
N THR A 72 0.46 10.71 -0.85
CA THR A 72 1.75 11.14 -0.31
C THR A 72 1.63 11.76 1.08
N GLY A 73 0.61 12.61 1.30
CA GLY A 73 0.51 13.38 2.55
C GLY A 73 -0.30 12.68 3.65
N ALA A 74 -1.39 12.01 3.29
CA ALA A 74 -2.28 11.42 4.30
C ALA A 74 -1.81 10.05 4.81
N SER A 75 -1.05 9.30 4.00
CA SER A 75 -0.64 7.92 4.34
C SER A 75 0.17 7.84 5.63
N ALA A 76 1.13 8.76 5.82
CA ALA A 76 1.94 8.80 7.04
C ALA A 76 1.09 9.02 8.29
N VAL A 77 0.08 9.91 8.23
CA VAL A 77 -0.83 10.16 9.35
C VAL A 77 -1.73 8.96 9.64
N VAL A 78 -2.22 8.27 8.63
CA VAL A 78 -3.00 7.03 8.81
C VAL A 78 -2.14 5.95 9.46
N ALA A 79 -0.89 5.78 9.00
CA ALA A 79 0.04 4.83 9.58
C ALA A 79 0.39 5.16 11.03
N GLU A 80 0.60 6.45 11.35
CA GLU A 80 0.84 6.91 12.72
C GLU A 80 -0.31 6.56 13.65
N VAL A 81 -1.57 6.81 13.22
CA VAL A 81 -2.76 6.44 13.99
C VAL A 81 -2.86 4.93 14.19
N ALA A 82 -2.58 4.13 13.16
CA ALA A 82 -2.58 2.68 13.26
C ALA A 82 -1.50 2.18 14.25
N LYS A 83 -0.31 2.77 14.22
CA LYS A 83 0.80 2.47 15.14
C LYS A 83 0.45 2.80 16.59
N GLU A 84 -0.24 3.94 16.85
CA GLU A 84 -0.75 4.30 18.18
C GLU A 84 -1.80 3.30 18.71
N MET A 85 -2.51 2.62 17.83
CA MET A 85 -3.48 1.58 18.14
C MET A 85 -2.86 0.17 18.23
N ASP A 86 -1.53 0.05 18.13
CA ASP A 86 -0.78 -1.22 18.07
C ASP A 86 -1.26 -2.17 16.96
N ILE A 87 -1.67 -1.60 15.83
CA ILE A 87 -2.05 -2.35 14.62
C ILE A 87 -0.78 -2.59 13.79
N LEU A 88 -0.49 -3.86 13.46
CA LEU A 88 0.61 -4.20 12.54
C LEU A 88 0.35 -3.53 11.18
N THR A 89 1.22 -2.61 10.78
CA THR A 89 1.00 -1.80 9.58
C THR A 89 2.04 -2.09 8.51
N VAL A 90 1.58 -2.53 7.35
CA VAL A 90 2.40 -2.77 6.16
C VAL A 90 2.03 -1.76 5.08
N GLY A 91 2.97 -0.91 4.73
CA GLY A 91 2.84 0.04 3.62
C GLY A 91 3.16 -0.63 2.29
N ILE A 92 2.25 -0.56 1.32
CA ILE A 92 2.50 -1.02 -0.06
C ILE A 92 2.25 0.17 -0.98
N VAL A 93 3.32 0.77 -1.49
CA VAL A 93 3.23 2.05 -2.19
C VAL A 93 3.90 2.00 -3.55
N THR A 94 3.38 2.81 -4.48
CA THR A 94 3.94 2.91 -5.82
C THR A 94 4.65 4.23 -6.03
N ILE A 95 5.82 4.20 -6.69
CA ILE A 95 6.51 5.38 -7.18
C ILE A 95 6.07 5.64 -8.63
N PRO A 96 5.76 6.91 -8.99
CA PRO A 96 5.28 7.27 -10.32
C PRO A 96 6.22 6.84 -11.45
N PHE A 97 5.65 6.67 -12.63
CA PHE A 97 6.41 6.52 -13.88
C PHE A 97 7.23 7.79 -14.20
N GLU A 98 8.31 7.65 -14.95
CA GLU A 98 9.14 8.78 -15.38
C GLU A 98 8.35 9.80 -16.20
N PHE A 99 7.42 9.35 -17.05
CA PHE A 99 6.58 10.25 -17.86
C PHE A 99 5.62 11.11 -17.03
N GLU A 100 5.35 10.78 -15.77
CA GLU A 100 4.54 11.59 -14.86
C GLU A 100 5.31 12.83 -14.35
N GLY A 101 6.61 12.85 -14.52
CA GLY A 101 7.49 13.98 -14.29
C GLY A 101 8.24 13.97 -12.94
N VAL A 102 9.43 14.55 -12.98
CA VAL A 102 10.39 14.57 -11.87
C VAL A 102 9.81 15.17 -10.56
N LYS A 103 8.91 16.15 -10.68
CA LYS A 103 8.27 16.76 -9.49
C LYS A 103 7.44 15.76 -8.71
N LYS A 104 6.70 14.87 -9.40
CA LYS A 104 5.92 13.80 -8.74
C LYS A 104 6.84 12.78 -8.11
N ILE A 105 7.92 12.37 -8.79
CA ILE A 105 8.90 11.43 -8.27
C ILE A 105 9.55 11.96 -6.99
N LYS A 106 9.99 13.23 -6.98
CA LYS A 106 10.55 13.84 -5.77
C LYS A 106 9.56 13.85 -4.60
N LYS A 107 8.30 14.23 -4.84
CA LYS A 107 7.24 14.16 -3.83
C LYS A 107 7.03 12.73 -3.33
N ALA A 108 7.03 11.75 -4.25
CA ALA A 108 6.89 10.34 -3.90
C ALA A 108 8.00 9.88 -2.95
N MET A 109 9.25 10.19 -3.27
CA MET A 109 10.40 9.82 -2.42
C MET A 109 10.31 10.43 -1.02
N THR A 110 9.92 11.70 -0.92
CA THR A 110 9.68 12.35 0.39
C THR A 110 8.55 11.65 1.15
N GLY A 111 7.42 11.34 0.48
CA GLY A 111 6.30 10.67 1.11
C GLY A 111 6.61 9.24 1.55
N VAL A 112 7.40 8.49 0.76
CA VAL A 112 7.89 7.17 1.15
C VAL A 112 8.74 7.25 2.41
N ALA A 113 9.67 8.21 2.49
CA ALA A 113 10.51 8.40 3.66
C ALA A 113 9.67 8.71 4.93
N GLN A 114 8.69 9.61 4.81
CA GLN A 114 7.79 9.94 5.92
C GLN A 114 6.93 8.75 6.34
N LEU A 115 6.39 7.99 5.38
CA LEU A 115 5.58 6.80 5.68
C LEU A 115 6.40 5.72 6.38
N ALA A 116 7.66 5.51 5.96
CA ALA A 116 8.55 4.49 6.52
C ALA A 116 8.80 4.66 8.02
N GLU A 117 8.70 5.88 8.56
CA GLU A 117 8.84 6.14 10.00
C GLU A 117 7.66 5.61 10.85
N HIS A 118 6.51 5.37 10.21
CA HIS A 118 5.26 5.03 10.89
C HIS A 118 4.72 3.63 10.58
N VAL A 119 5.29 2.93 9.62
CA VAL A 119 4.91 1.53 9.31
C VAL A 119 5.89 0.53 9.89
N ASP A 120 5.45 -0.69 10.12
CA ASP A 120 6.30 -1.79 10.58
C ASP A 120 7.13 -2.36 9.44
N ALA A 121 6.55 -2.44 8.24
CA ALA A 121 7.23 -2.83 7.01
C ALA A 121 6.73 -2.00 5.83
N ILE A 122 7.60 -1.71 4.88
CA ILE A 122 7.24 -0.99 3.66
C ILE A 122 7.71 -1.75 2.43
N LEU A 123 6.79 -1.91 1.46
CA LEU A 123 7.06 -2.42 0.13
C LEU A 123 6.89 -1.27 -0.87
N VAL A 124 7.96 -0.94 -1.58
CA VAL A 124 7.97 0.15 -2.56
C VAL A 124 8.05 -0.43 -3.97
N ILE A 125 6.99 -0.21 -4.75
CA ILE A 125 6.87 -0.66 -6.13
C ILE A 125 7.26 0.48 -7.06
N ASN A 126 8.32 0.28 -7.83
CA ASN A 126 8.76 1.26 -8.82
C ASN A 126 8.06 0.98 -10.16
N ASN A 127 7.09 1.81 -10.54
CA ASN A 127 6.33 1.64 -11.78
C ASN A 127 7.21 1.66 -13.02
N GLU A 128 8.29 2.46 -13.05
CA GLU A 128 9.21 2.48 -14.18
C GLU A 128 9.95 1.14 -14.36
N LYS A 129 10.23 0.42 -13.26
CA LYS A 129 10.80 -0.93 -13.36
C LYS A 129 9.82 -1.93 -13.94
N LEU A 130 8.53 -1.82 -13.66
CA LEU A 130 7.51 -2.66 -14.29
C LEU A 130 7.50 -2.49 -15.81
N ARG A 131 7.66 -1.25 -16.31
CA ARG A 131 7.77 -0.98 -17.74
C ARG A 131 8.97 -1.66 -18.41
N GLN A 132 10.07 -1.83 -17.67
CA GLN A 132 11.26 -2.54 -18.17
C GLN A 132 11.08 -4.07 -18.20
N ILE A 133 10.28 -4.61 -17.27
CA ILE A 133 10.06 -6.06 -17.13
C ILE A 133 9.02 -6.56 -18.15
N TYR A 134 7.99 -5.76 -18.42
CA TYR A 134 6.89 -6.15 -19.32
C TYR A 134 7.05 -5.47 -20.69
N PRO A 135 7.48 -6.19 -21.76
CA PRO A 135 7.75 -5.58 -23.07
C PRO A 135 6.50 -5.03 -23.76
N ASP A 136 5.32 -5.60 -23.49
CA ASP A 136 4.04 -5.17 -24.06
C ASP A 136 3.38 -4.02 -23.26
N PHE A 137 4.16 -3.32 -22.48
CA PHE A 137 3.71 -2.26 -21.60
C PHE A 137 3.35 -1.01 -22.41
N ASN A 138 2.07 -0.72 -22.51
CA ASN A 138 1.60 0.52 -23.13
C ASN A 138 0.95 1.44 -22.08
N PHE A 139 0.74 2.70 -22.46
CA PHE A 139 0.18 3.70 -21.55
C PHE A 139 -1.20 3.31 -20.99
N MET A 140 -2.02 2.61 -21.79
CA MET A 140 -3.38 2.25 -21.39
C MET A 140 -3.43 1.17 -20.29
N ASN A 141 -2.46 0.26 -20.27
CA ASN A 141 -2.40 -0.84 -19.30
C ASN A 141 -1.36 -0.65 -18.18
N ALA A 142 -0.57 0.42 -18.26
CA ALA A 142 0.51 0.69 -17.32
C ALA A 142 0.03 0.76 -15.85
N PHE A 143 -1.02 1.53 -15.61
CA PHE A 143 -1.57 1.69 -14.26
C PHE A 143 -2.26 0.41 -13.77
N SER A 144 -2.99 -0.29 -14.66
CA SER A 144 -3.62 -1.57 -14.30
C SER A 144 -2.57 -2.62 -13.87
N LYS A 145 -1.44 -2.70 -14.56
CA LYS A 145 -0.34 -3.60 -14.18
C LYS A 145 0.28 -3.22 -12.83
N SER A 146 0.43 -1.93 -12.56
CA SER A 146 0.87 -1.45 -11.25
C SER A 146 -0.11 -1.86 -10.15
N ASP A 147 -1.42 -1.69 -10.39
CA ASP A 147 -2.47 -2.08 -9.46
C ASP A 147 -2.47 -3.60 -9.21
N ASP A 148 -2.28 -4.42 -10.26
CA ASP A 148 -2.15 -5.87 -10.14
C ASP A 148 -0.98 -6.28 -9.22
N VAL A 149 0.16 -5.60 -9.34
CA VAL A 149 1.34 -5.87 -8.49
C VAL A 149 1.05 -5.52 -7.03
N VAL A 150 0.43 -4.35 -6.78
CA VAL A 150 0.01 -3.95 -5.42
C VAL A 150 -0.98 -4.96 -4.83
N ALA A 151 -1.98 -5.36 -5.62
CA ALA A 151 -2.99 -6.32 -5.18
C ALA A 151 -2.40 -7.69 -4.89
N ASN A 152 -1.48 -8.17 -5.73
CA ASN A 152 -0.80 -9.44 -5.53
C ASN A 152 0.11 -9.40 -4.29
N ALA A 153 0.81 -8.28 -4.05
CA ALA A 153 1.62 -8.10 -2.86
C ALA A 153 0.79 -8.22 -1.57
N ALA A 154 -0.31 -7.46 -1.48
CA ALA A 154 -1.20 -7.52 -0.32
C ALA A 154 -1.83 -8.91 -0.15
N ARG A 155 -2.29 -9.51 -1.26
CA ARG A 155 -2.91 -10.84 -1.27
C ARG A 155 -1.94 -11.91 -0.78
N SER A 156 -0.71 -11.93 -1.26
CA SER A 156 0.27 -12.96 -0.89
C SER A 156 0.57 -12.95 0.61
N ILE A 157 0.69 -11.76 1.22
CA ILE A 157 0.89 -11.66 2.67
C ILE A 157 -0.38 -12.12 3.42
N ALA A 158 -1.57 -11.70 2.94
CA ALA A 158 -2.84 -12.10 3.54
C ALA A 158 -3.07 -13.61 3.46
N GLU A 159 -2.73 -14.23 2.33
CA GLU A 159 -2.89 -15.68 2.11
C GLU A 159 -2.00 -16.52 3.03
N ILE A 160 -0.80 -16.05 3.39
CA ILE A 160 0.06 -16.72 4.38
C ILE A 160 -0.68 -16.92 5.71
N ILE A 161 -1.52 -15.95 6.09
CA ILE A 161 -2.26 -15.98 7.37
C ILE A 161 -3.60 -16.72 7.24
N THR A 162 -4.25 -16.63 6.07
CA THR A 162 -5.65 -17.04 5.91
C THR A 162 -5.82 -18.38 5.22
N VAL A 163 -4.83 -18.85 4.47
CA VAL A 163 -4.89 -20.12 3.74
C VAL A 163 -4.10 -21.18 4.50
N PRO A 164 -4.75 -22.28 4.95
CA PRO A 164 -4.03 -23.38 5.60
C PRO A 164 -3.01 -24.02 4.67
N GLY A 165 -1.76 -24.07 5.09
CA GLY A 165 -0.68 -24.74 4.36
C GLY A 165 -0.26 -26.06 5.00
N TYR A 166 0.72 -26.74 4.41
CA TYR A 166 1.35 -27.91 5.04
C TYR A 166 2.09 -27.57 6.34
N ILE A 167 2.65 -26.36 6.39
CA ILE A 167 3.20 -25.73 7.59
C ILE A 167 2.27 -24.56 7.88
N ASN A 168 1.55 -24.62 8.99
CA ASN A 168 0.67 -23.55 9.42
C ASN A 168 1.54 -22.39 9.93
N THR A 169 1.38 -21.26 9.27
CA THR A 169 1.88 -19.96 9.72
C THR A 169 0.71 -19.20 10.32
N ASP A 170 0.80 -18.80 11.56
CA ASP A 170 -0.24 -18.03 12.20
C ASP A 170 0.05 -16.52 12.14
N PHE A 171 -0.91 -15.72 12.63
CA PHE A 171 -0.75 -14.27 12.67
C PHE A 171 0.45 -13.83 13.52
N ALA A 172 0.77 -14.58 14.59
CA ALA A 172 1.88 -14.23 15.47
C ALA A 172 3.23 -14.38 14.76
N ASP A 173 3.39 -15.37 13.89
CA ASP A 173 4.60 -15.55 13.08
C ASP A 173 4.81 -14.39 12.12
N VAL A 174 3.74 -13.97 11.42
CA VAL A 174 3.76 -12.83 10.52
C VAL A 174 4.01 -11.53 11.28
N TYR A 175 3.34 -11.35 12.43
CA TYR A 175 3.54 -10.20 13.30
C TYR A 175 5.00 -10.09 13.73
N ASN A 176 5.59 -11.15 14.26
CA ASN A 176 6.98 -11.15 14.74
C ASN A 176 7.99 -10.91 13.62
N THR A 177 7.68 -11.36 12.40
CA THR A 177 8.55 -11.17 11.24
C THR A 177 8.50 -9.75 10.70
N LEU A 178 7.31 -9.14 10.64
CA LEU A 178 7.11 -7.83 10.00
C LEU A 178 7.20 -6.67 10.99
N LYS A 179 6.96 -6.89 12.29
CA LYS A 179 7.00 -5.82 13.30
C LYS A 179 8.38 -5.19 13.38
N ASN A 180 8.45 -3.89 13.12
CA ASN A 180 9.70 -3.11 13.04
C ASN A 180 10.70 -3.64 12.00
N GLY A 181 10.23 -4.32 10.95
CA GLY A 181 11.05 -4.90 9.89
C GLY A 181 11.65 -3.88 8.91
N ASN A 182 11.19 -2.65 8.94
CA ASN A 182 11.56 -1.51 8.09
C ASN A 182 11.27 -1.74 6.60
N VAL A 183 12.06 -2.53 5.87
CA VAL A 183 11.90 -2.76 4.43
C VAL A 183 11.55 -4.22 4.18
N ALA A 184 10.44 -4.45 3.48
CA ALA A 184 10.06 -5.76 2.97
C ALA A 184 10.42 -5.89 1.49
N ILE A 185 10.94 -7.03 1.11
CA ILE A 185 11.14 -7.43 -0.29
C ILE A 185 10.24 -8.62 -0.54
N MET A 186 9.46 -8.55 -1.61
CA MET A 186 8.60 -9.64 -2.04
C MET A 186 8.85 -9.97 -3.49
N SER A 187 8.96 -11.25 -3.76
CA SER A 187 9.10 -11.79 -5.10
C SER A 187 8.21 -13.01 -5.27
N VAL A 188 7.84 -13.33 -6.51
CA VAL A 188 6.99 -14.47 -6.85
C VAL A 188 7.63 -15.22 -8.00
N GLY A 189 7.95 -16.48 -7.77
CA GLY A 189 8.40 -17.41 -8.81
C GLY A 189 7.38 -18.54 -8.99
N VAL A 190 7.15 -18.95 -10.23
CA VAL A 190 6.22 -20.03 -10.58
C VAL A 190 6.92 -21.04 -11.47
N ALA A 191 7.00 -22.29 -11.04
CA ALA A 191 7.59 -23.35 -11.83
C ALA A 191 6.79 -24.66 -11.73
N ASN A 192 6.89 -25.49 -12.78
CA ASN A 192 6.25 -26.78 -12.86
C ASN A 192 7.30 -27.88 -13.16
N GLY A 193 7.02 -29.11 -12.76
CA GLY A 193 7.90 -30.26 -13.06
C GLY A 193 8.75 -30.71 -11.88
N GLU A 194 9.77 -31.52 -12.18
CA GLU A 194 10.54 -32.26 -11.16
C GLU A 194 11.40 -31.36 -10.26
N ASN A 195 11.96 -30.26 -10.81
CA ASN A 195 12.79 -29.30 -10.09
C ASN A 195 12.04 -27.97 -9.79
N ARG A 196 10.71 -28.02 -9.73
CA ARG A 196 9.86 -26.82 -9.62
C ARG A 196 10.21 -25.88 -8.47
N ILE A 197 10.62 -26.41 -7.32
CA ILE A 197 10.96 -25.57 -6.14
C ILE A 197 12.21 -24.73 -6.43
N THR A 198 13.28 -25.37 -6.90
CA THR A 198 14.52 -24.68 -7.24
C THR A 198 14.32 -23.66 -8.36
N GLN A 199 13.54 -24.03 -9.39
CA GLN A 199 13.21 -23.13 -10.49
C GLN A 199 12.38 -21.94 -10.01
N ALA A 200 11.34 -22.15 -9.20
CA ALA A 200 10.51 -21.08 -8.67
C ALA A 200 11.33 -20.09 -7.80
N ILE A 201 12.28 -20.60 -7.02
CA ILE A 201 13.18 -19.74 -6.21
C ILE A 201 14.12 -18.93 -7.12
N HIS A 202 14.59 -19.50 -8.22
CA HIS A 202 15.43 -18.77 -9.17
C HIS A 202 14.68 -17.73 -10.00
N GLU A 203 13.38 -17.96 -10.25
CA GLU A 203 12.52 -17.03 -10.96
C GLU A 203 12.01 -15.90 -10.06
N ALA A 204 11.99 -16.10 -8.76
CA ALA A 204 11.63 -15.10 -7.76
C ALA A 204 12.78 -14.12 -7.52
#